data_5d1129f0b333bb529565b3a6c8f2c32c
#
_entry.id   5d1129f0b333bb529565b3a6c8f2c32c
#
_cell.length_a   1.000
_cell.length_b   1.000
_cell.length_c   1.000
_cell.angle_alpha   90.00
_cell.angle_beta   90.00
_cell.angle_gamma   90.00
#
_symmetry.space_group_name_H-M   'P 1'
#
loop_
_entity.id
_entity.type
_entity.pdbx_description
1 polymer ?
#
loop_
_entity_poly.entity_id
_entity_poly.type
_entity_poly.pdbx_seq_one_letter_code
_entity_poly.pdbx_strand_id
1 'polypeptide(L)'
;MDIFQAIILALVQGLTEFLPISSSAHLILVPILTGWQDQGLAFDVAVHFGTLGAVVTYFRTELSAMARSWLSSLATRNPDDEAMLAWAVLLGTIPLGVSGVLFHDLIETYLRSPLVIATTTIVFGLLLWYADKTGAQTRCEYRLDTGRVIVIALAQVLALIPGTSRSGITITAGLMVGLDRSAAARFSFLLSVPAIGMAALYETKNLLEAAVPVDWLAIATGVAVSGVSAYLCIHYFLKLLERIGMLPFVIYRLVLGVVLFVMFL
;
A
#
# COMPACT_ATOMS: atom_id res chain seq x y z
N MET A 1 -23.32 -9.94 -1.33
CA MET A 1 -22.12 -10.56 -1.99
C MET A 1 -22.07 -12.03 -1.58
N ASP A 2 -21.73 -12.95 -2.50
CA ASP A 2 -21.51 -14.36 -2.15
C ASP A 2 -20.23 -14.52 -1.32
N ILE A 3 -20.24 -15.50 -0.39
CA ILE A 3 -19.09 -15.75 0.50
C ILE A 3 -17.83 -16.19 -0.28
N PHE A 4 -18.01 -16.87 -1.41
CA PHE A 4 -16.91 -17.24 -2.29
C PHE A 4 -16.25 -16.00 -2.91
N GLN A 5 -17.04 -15.05 -3.38
CA GLN A 5 -16.54 -13.76 -3.88
C GLN A 5 -15.78 -12.99 -2.80
N ALA A 6 -16.33 -12.97 -1.57
CA ALA A 6 -15.68 -12.34 -0.43
C ALA A 6 -14.30 -12.94 -0.13
N ILE A 7 -14.18 -14.28 -0.16
CA ILE A 7 -12.90 -14.96 0.05
C ILE A 7 -11.90 -14.61 -1.06
N ILE A 8 -12.31 -14.66 -2.32
CA ILE A 8 -11.42 -14.37 -3.46
C ILE A 8 -10.92 -12.92 -3.39
N LEU A 9 -11.82 -11.95 -3.21
CA LEU A 9 -11.44 -10.53 -3.13
C LEU A 9 -10.55 -10.25 -1.90
N ALA A 10 -10.83 -10.87 -0.77
CA ALA A 10 -10.00 -10.75 0.43
C ALA A 10 -8.59 -11.36 0.24
N LEU A 11 -8.49 -12.50 -0.45
CA LEU A 11 -7.18 -13.07 -0.83
C LEU A 11 -6.44 -12.14 -1.79
N VAL A 12 -7.12 -11.61 -2.80
CA VAL A 12 -6.55 -10.64 -3.74
C VAL A 12 -6.00 -9.43 -2.98
N GLN A 13 -6.81 -8.83 -2.10
CA GLN A 13 -6.36 -7.70 -1.28
C GLN A 13 -5.15 -8.05 -0.43
N GLY A 14 -5.22 -9.13 0.36
CA GLY A 14 -4.14 -9.48 1.28
C GLY A 14 -2.83 -9.82 0.59
N LEU A 15 -2.89 -10.48 -0.57
CA LEU A 15 -1.70 -10.82 -1.36
C LEU A 15 -1.12 -9.63 -2.12
N THR A 16 -1.94 -8.64 -2.50
CA THR A 16 -1.50 -7.56 -3.39
C THR A 16 -1.20 -6.24 -2.68
N GLU A 17 -1.67 -6.04 -1.43
CA GLU A 17 -1.53 -4.77 -0.70
C GLU A 17 -0.07 -4.40 -0.45
N PHE A 18 0.76 -5.37 -0.09
CA PHE A 18 2.16 -5.16 0.25
C PHE A 18 3.12 -5.43 -0.91
N LEU A 19 2.70 -6.19 -1.90
CA LEU A 19 3.46 -6.39 -3.12
C LEU A 19 3.42 -5.12 -3.99
N PRO A 20 4.49 -4.81 -4.73
CA PRO A 20 4.53 -3.61 -5.58
C PRO A 20 3.74 -3.77 -6.89
N ILE A 21 2.47 -4.23 -6.82
CA ILE A 21 1.62 -4.58 -7.97
C ILE A 21 0.23 -3.93 -8.00
N SER A 22 -0.13 -3.14 -6.98
CA SER A 22 -1.39 -2.37 -6.85
C SER A 22 -2.64 -3.18 -6.50
N SER A 23 -2.95 -3.28 -5.20
CA SER A 23 -4.17 -3.91 -4.70
C SER A 23 -5.45 -3.24 -5.22
N SER A 24 -5.49 -1.90 -5.25
CA SER A 24 -6.62 -1.14 -5.78
C SER A 24 -6.93 -1.47 -7.24
N ALA A 25 -5.90 -1.64 -8.08
CA ALA A 25 -6.11 -2.07 -9.46
C ALA A 25 -6.77 -3.45 -9.53
N HIS A 26 -6.32 -4.40 -8.70
CA HIS A 26 -6.87 -5.75 -8.69
C HIS A 26 -8.32 -5.80 -8.18
N LEU A 27 -8.63 -5.06 -7.11
CA LEU A 27 -10.00 -4.96 -6.59
C LEU A 27 -10.98 -4.33 -7.60
N ILE A 28 -10.52 -3.39 -8.43
CA ILE A 28 -11.33 -2.83 -9.52
C ILE A 28 -11.46 -3.83 -10.68
N LEU A 29 -10.37 -4.51 -11.04
CA LEU A 29 -10.34 -5.36 -12.24
C LEU A 29 -11.03 -6.71 -12.05
N VAL A 30 -10.98 -7.31 -10.85
CA VAL A 30 -11.61 -8.62 -10.62
C VAL A 30 -13.11 -8.60 -10.92
N PRO A 31 -13.92 -7.67 -10.39
CA PRO A 31 -15.33 -7.57 -10.76
C PRO A 31 -15.56 -7.34 -12.27
N ILE A 32 -14.75 -6.47 -12.88
CA ILE A 32 -14.87 -6.19 -14.33
C ILE A 32 -14.61 -7.44 -15.18
N LEU A 33 -13.56 -8.21 -14.85
CA LEU A 33 -13.16 -9.39 -15.62
C LEU A 33 -14.05 -10.61 -15.39
N THR A 34 -14.66 -10.72 -14.22
CA THR A 34 -15.52 -11.86 -13.85
C THR A 34 -17.01 -11.60 -14.10
N GLY A 35 -17.39 -10.35 -14.38
CA GLY A 35 -18.79 -9.93 -14.46
C GLY A 35 -19.50 -9.89 -13.11
N TRP A 36 -18.74 -9.85 -12.00
CA TRP A 36 -19.30 -9.71 -10.66
C TRP A 36 -19.77 -8.28 -10.43
N GLN A 37 -20.74 -8.13 -9.54
CA GLN A 37 -21.10 -6.80 -9.04
C GLN A 37 -19.95 -6.25 -8.18
N ASP A 38 -19.77 -4.93 -8.21
CA ASP A 38 -18.82 -4.24 -7.33
C ASP A 38 -19.10 -4.60 -5.87
N GLN A 39 -18.04 -4.90 -5.12
CA GLN A 39 -18.11 -5.36 -3.75
C GLN A 39 -18.61 -4.29 -2.77
N GLY A 40 -18.52 -3.05 -3.15
CA GLY A 40 -18.94 -1.89 -2.37
C GLY A 40 -17.95 -1.47 -1.28
N LEU A 41 -18.08 -0.21 -0.88
CA LEU A 41 -17.20 0.48 0.04
C LEU A 41 -17.01 -0.26 1.38
N ALA A 42 -18.10 -0.84 1.92
CA ALA A 42 -18.05 -1.54 3.22
C ALA A 42 -17.08 -2.72 3.20
N PHE A 43 -17.07 -3.48 2.12
CA PHE A 43 -16.17 -4.61 1.97
C PHE A 43 -14.72 -4.17 1.72
N ASP A 44 -14.52 -3.13 0.90
CA ASP A 44 -13.18 -2.56 0.66
C ASP A 44 -12.55 -2.06 1.97
N VAL A 45 -13.31 -1.35 2.80
CA VAL A 45 -12.87 -0.94 4.14
C VAL A 45 -12.48 -2.14 4.98
N ALA A 46 -13.32 -3.19 5.00
CA ALA A 46 -13.08 -4.38 5.80
C ALA A 46 -11.78 -5.09 5.44
N VAL A 47 -11.51 -5.31 4.16
CA VAL A 47 -10.29 -5.99 3.72
C VAL A 47 -9.03 -5.15 3.96
N HIS A 48 -9.14 -3.81 3.95
CA HIS A 48 -8.05 -2.94 4.36
C HIS A 48 -7.80 -2.98 5.88
N PHE A 49 -8.85 -3.08 6.71
CA PHE A 49 -8.67 -3.32 8.15
C PHE A 49 -7.96 -4.65 8.42
N GLY A 50 -8.28 -5.70 7.67
CA GLY A 50 -7.58 -6.97 7.76
C GLY A 50 -6.07 -6.83 7.46
N THR A 51 -5.72 -6.18 6.36
CA THR A 51 -4.32 -5.94 5.99
C THR A 51 -3.59 -5.01 6.97
N LEU A 52 -4.29 -3.99 7.52
CA LEU A 52 -3.75 -3.15 8.59
C LEU A 52 -3.44 -3.98 9.84
N GLY A 53 -4.36 -4.84 10.27
CA GLY A 53 -4.15 -5.76 11.38
C GLY A 53 -2.95 -6.67 11.16
N ALA A 54 -2.74 -7.15 9.92
CA ALA A 54 -1.60 -7.97 9.55
C ALA A 54 -0.26 -7.23 9.71
N VAL A 55 -0.12 -6.03 9.15
CA VAL A 55 1.13 -5.27 9.23
C VAL A 55 1.44 -4.82 10.66
N VAL A 56 0.44 -4.40 11.41
CA VAL A 56 0.60 -4.03 12.83
C VAL A 56 1.05 -5.25 13.66
N THR A 57 0.45 -6.41 13.42
CA THR A 57 0.83 -7.66 14.12
C THR A 57 2.23 -8.12 13.73
N TYR A 58 2.58 -8.04 12.46
CA TYR A 58 3.90 -8.44 11.96
C TYR A 58 5.02 -7.57 12.56
N PHE A 59 4.84 -6.25 12.54
CA PHE A 59 5.81 -5.28 13.04
C PHE A 59 5.57 -4.83 14.50
N ARG A 60 4.77 -5.59 15.28
CA ARG A 60 4.36 -5.18 16.64
C ARG A 60 5.49 -4.79 17.58
N THR A 61 6.62 -5.48 17.51
CA THR A 61 7.79 -5.21 18.35
C THR A 61 8.44 -3.88 17.96
N GLU A 62 8.64 -3.66 16.67
CA GLU A 62 9.21 -2.43 16.13
C GLU A 62 8.28 -1.24 16.34
N LEU A 63 6.99 -1.39 16.03
CA LEU A 63 6.00 -0.34 16.25
C LEU A 63 5.90 0.04 17.74
N SER A 64 6.01 -0.93 18.65
CA SER A 64 6.03 -0.66 20.09
C SER A 64 7.31 0.06 20.54
N ALA A 65 8.46 -0.26 19.96
CA ALA A 65 9.72 0.44 20.21
C ALA A 65 9.65 1.88 19.69
N MET A 66 9.26 2.05 18.42
CA MET A 66 9.06 3.35 17.78
C MET A 66 8.09 4.23 18.56
N ALA A 67 6.94 3.70 18.99
CA ALA A 67 5.94 4.47 19.74
C ALA A 67 6.48 4.94 21.12
N ARG A 68 7.16 4.06 21.85
CA ARG A 68 7.76 4.42 23.15
C ARG A 68 8.86 5.47 22.98
N SER A 69 9.73 5.29 22.01
CA SER A 69 10.82 6.21 21.72
C SER A 69 10.31 7.56 21.23
N TRP A 70 9.28 7.56 20.37
CA TRP A 70 8.60 8.76 19.91
C TRP A 70 8.00 9.57 21.07
N LEU A 71 7.25 8.91 21.97
CA LEU A 71 6.67 9.56 23.17
C LEU A 71 7.76 10.13 24.08
N SER A 72 8.88 9.37 24.30
CA SER A 72 10.03 9.84 25.06
C SER A 72 10.68 11.06 24.41
N SER A 73 10.77 11.10 23.08
CA SER A 73 11.37 12.22 22.34
C SER A 73 10.57 13.52 22.48
N LEU A 74 9.26 13.45 22.65
CA LEU A 74 8.41 14.61 22.91
C LEU A 74 8.72 15.25 24.27
N ALA A 75 9.07 14.44 25.29
CA ALA A 75 9.40 14.91 26.61
C ALA A 75 10.87 15.39 26.72
N THR A 76 11.81 14.63 26.14
CA THR A 76 13.26 14.87 26.27
C THR A 76 13.83 15.81 25.22
N ARG A 77 13.11 16.02 24.10
CA ARG A 77 13.55 16.75 22.90
C ARG A 77 14.84 16.20 22.29
N ASN A 78 15.16 14.96 22.57
CA ASN A 78 16.33 14.25 22.05
C ASN A 78 15.88 12.92 21.41
N PRO A 79 15.53 12.91 20.10
CA PRO A 79 15.08 11.71 19.42
C PRO A 79 16.24 10.76 19.14
N ASP A 80 16.07 9.49 19.47
CA ASP A 80 16.92 8.38 19.02
C ASP A 80 16.52 7.87 17.63
N ASP A 81 17.18 6.84 17.14
CA ASP A 81 16.94 6.29 15.78
C ASP A 81 15.50 5.77 15.60
N GLU A 82 14.89 5.12 16.61
CA GLU A 82 13.50 4.70 16.60
C GLU A 82 12.51 5.88 16.55
N ALA A 83 12.76 6.92 17.35
CA ALA A 83 11.94 8.12 17.33
C ALA A 83 12.05 8.85 16.00
N MET A 84 13.25 8.92 15.41
CA MET A 84 13.44 9.52 14.08
C MET A 84 12.69 8.74 12.99
N LEU A 85 12.73 7.40 13.05
CA LEU A 85 11.96 6.55 12.12
C LEU A 85 10.46 6.75 12.32
N ALA A 86 9.97 6.84 13.57
CA ALA A 86 8.57 7.14 13.85
C ALA A 86 8.14 8.50 13.28
N TRP A 87 8.95 9.54 13.46
CA TRP A 87 8.71 10.86 12.86
C TRP A 87 8.71 10.79 11.33
N ALA A 88 9.64 10.06 10.73
CA ALA A 88 9.70 9.87 9.29
C ALA A 88 8.42 9.20 8.73
N VAL A 89 7.89 8.20 9.43
CA VAL A 89 6.65 7.52 9.07
C VAL A 89 5.44 8.44 9.21
N LEU A 90 5.30 9.13 10.34
CA LEU A 90 4.16 10.02 10.60
C LEU A 90 4.14 11.22 9.64
N LEU A 91 5.25 11.95 9.56
CA LEU A 91 5.36 13.13 8.70
C LEU A 91 5.36 12.74 7.21
N GLY A 92 5.97 11.60 6.88
CA GLY A 92 5.99 11.04 5.52
C GLY A 92 4.61 10.66 4.98
N THR A 93 3.62 10.49 5.86
CA THR A 93 2.25 10.15 5.45
C THR A 93 1.36 11.38 5.24
N ILE A 94 1.71 12.54 5.83
CA ILE A 94 0.90 13.76 5.74
C ILE A 94 0.59 14.19 4.29
N PRO A 95 1.58 14.24 3.35
CA PRO A 95 1.29 14.64 1.98
C PRO A 95 0.23 13.76 1.30
N LEU A 96 0.29 12.45 1.53
CA LEU A 96 -0.71 11.51 1.01
C LEU A 96 -2.11 11.83 1.57
N GLY A 97 -2.24 11.99 2.88
CA GLY A 97 -3.52 12.28 3.52
C GLY A 97 -4.13 13.61 3.04
N VAL A 98 -3.34 14.67 3.00
CA VAL A 98 -3.78 15.98 2.50
C VAL A 98 -4.21 15.89 1.04
N SER A 99 -3.40 15.29 0.19
CA SER A 99 -3.72 15.13 -1.24
C SER A 99 -4.92 14.22 -1.46
N GLY A 100 -5.09 13.17 -0.66
CA GLY A 100 -6.24 12.28 -0.73
C GLY A 100 -7.56 13.00 -0.49
N VAL A 101 -7.60 13.89 0.50
CA VAL A 101 -8.80 14.72 0.76
C VAL A 101 -9.02 15.77 -0.32
N LEU A 102 -7.95 16.45 -0.76
CA LEU A 102 -8.07 17.56 -1.74
C LEU A 102 -8.44 17.08 -3.15
N PHE A 103 -7.99 15.90 -3.55
CA PHE A 103 -8.15 15.39 -4.91
C PHE A 103 -9.12 14.20 -5.01
N HIS A 104 -9.88 13.90 -3.95
CA HIS A 104 -10.78 12.75 -3.89
C HIS A 104 -11.72 12.68 -5.10
N ASP A 105 -12.49 13.73 -5.37
CA ASP A 105 -13.47 13.77 -6.47
C ASP A 105 -12.81 13.65 -7.85
N LEU A 106 -11.63 14.24 -8.03
CA LEU A 106 -10.87 14.14 -9.27
C LEU A 106 -10.41 12.70 -9.51
N ILE A 107 -9.92 12.03 -8.47
CA ILE A 107 -9.46 10.65 -8.55
C ILE A 107 -10.62 9.72 -8.88
N GLU A 108 -11.74 9.86 -8.18
CA GLU A 108 -12.90 9.01 -8.40
C GLU A 108 -13.50 9.18 -9.78
N THR A 109 -13.58 10.43 -10.27
CA THR A 109 -14.24 10.74 -11.54
C THR A 109 -13.39 10.39 -12.77
N TYR A 110 -12.07 10.65 -12.72
CA TYR A 110 -11.24 10.62 -13.93
C TYR A 110 -10.15 9.55 -13.94
N LEU A 111 -9.72 9.03 -12.79
CA LEU A 111 -8.52 8.19 -12.72
C LEU A 111 -8.80 6.68 -12.53
N ARG A 112 -10.06 6.27 -12.44
CA ARG A 112 -10.42 4.84 -12.22
C ARG A 112 -10.62 4.04 -13.51
N SER A 113 -10.36 4.61 -14.69
CA SER A 113 -10.55 3.88 -15.94
C SER A 113 -9.49 2.77 -16.12
N PRO A 114 -9.84 1.63 -16.76
CA PRO A 114 -8.89 0.54 -17.02
C PRO A 114 -7.65 0.99 -17.81
N LEU A 115 -7.79 1.97 -18.71
CA LEU A 115 -6.67 2.51 -19.49
C LEU A 115 -5.71 3.35 -18.63
N VAL A 116 -6.22 4.11 -17.65
CA VAL A 116 -5.38 4.80 -16.65
C VAL A 116 -4.62 3.77 -15.83
N ILE A 117 -5.33 2.72 -15.33
CA ILE A 117 -4.71 1.63 -14.56
C ILE A 117 -3.62 0.92 -15.39
N ALA A 118 -3.89 0.63 -16.65
CA ALA A 118 -2.91 0.02 -17.56
C ALA A 118 -1.64 0.88 -17.71
N THR A 119 -1.84 2.18 -17.99
CA THR A 119 -0.76 3.14 -18.18
C THR A 119 0.10 3.26 -16.93
N THR A 120 -0.51 3.50 -15.77
CA THR A 120 0.20 3.69 -14.50
C THR A 120 0.90 2.39 -14.07
N THR A 121 0.27 1.24 -14.29
CA THR A 121 0.86 -0.07 -14.00
C THR A 121 2.16 -0.26 -14.79
N ILE A 122 2.19 0.06 -16.09
CA ILE A 122 3.39 -0.03 -16.93
C ILE A 122 4.43 1.02 -16.51
N VAL A 123 4.06 2.29 -16.45
CA VAL A 123 4.99 3.39 -16.18
C VAL A 123 5.70 3.21 -14.84
N PHE A 124 4.95 2.96 -13.77
CA PHE A 124 5.54 2.75 -12.44
C PHE A 124 6.17 1.36 -12.27
N GLY A 125 5.82 0.40 -13.11
CA GLY A 125 6.55 -0.87 -13.23
C GLY A 125 7.96 -0.66 -13.80
N LEU A 126 8.08 0.12 -14.87
CA LEU A 126 9.37 0.49 -15.47
C LEU A 126 10.21 1.36 -14.52
N LEU A 127 9.57 2.28 -13.79
CA LEU A 127 10.26 3.12 -12.82
C LEU A 127 10.82 2.29 -11.65
N LEU A 128 10.07 1.29 -11.17
CA LEU A 128 10.54 0.34 -10.17
C LEU A 128 11.74 -0.46 -10.67
N TRP A 129 11.69 -0.95 -11.91
CA TRP A 129 12.81 -1.65 -12.53
C TRP A 129 14.06 -0.76 -12.61
N TYR A 130 13.89 0.48 -13.06
CA TYR A 130 14.98 1.45 -13.12
C TYR A 130 15.59 1.71 -11.75
N ALA A 131 14.77 1.98 -10.73
CA ALA A 131 15.23 2.22 -9.37
C ALA A 131 15.97 1.00 -8.77
N ASP A 132 15.47 -0.21 -9.01
CA ASP A 132 16.10 -1.45 -8.53
C ASP A 132 17.47 -1.70 -9.19
N LYS A 133 17.67 -1.23 -10.41
CA LYS A 133 18.94 -1.38 -11.15
C LYS A 133 19.96 -0.30 -10.85
N THR A 134 19.52 0.94 -10.59
CA THR A 134 20.40 2.11 -10.47
C THR A 134 20.58 2.59 -9.03
N GLY A 135 19.70 2.19 -8.11
CA GLY A 135 19.77 2.57 -6.70
C GLY A 135 21.08 2.09 -6.04
N ALA A 136 21.66 2.93 -5.20
CA ALA A 136 22.92 2.62 -4.51
C ALA A 136 22.81 1.45 -3.54
N GLN A 137 21.61 1.19 -2.98
CA GLN A 137 21.25 0.06 -2.11
C GLN A 137 22.24 -0.15 -0.94
N THR A 138 22.66 0.94 -0.28
CA THR A 138 23.68 0.92 0.77
C THR A 138 23.18 1.35 2.14
N ARG A 139 21.88 1.70 2.27
CA ARG A 139 21.32 2.29 3.48
C ARG A 139 20.19 1.47 4.06
N CYS A 140 20.12 1.41 5.39
CA CYS A 140 18.93 0.93 6.10
C CYS A 140 17.92 2.07 6.34
N GLU A 141 16.72 1.72 6.75
CA GLU A 141 15.59 2.67 7.01
C GLU A 141 15.89 3.66 8.15
N TYR A 142 16.74 3.29 9.12
CA TYR A 142 17.17 4.15 10.21
C TYR A 142 18.16 5.26 9.78
N ARG A 143 18.67 5.22 8.55
CA ARG A 143 19.61 6.21 8.00
C ARG A 143 18.95 7.18 7.01
N LEU A 144 17.63 7.31 7.08
CA LEU A 144 16.89 8.30 6.30
C LEU A 144 17.04 9.68 6.95
N ASP A 145 17.54 10.65 6.20
CA ASP A 145 17.47 12.07 6.55
C ASP A 145 16.16 12.69 6.06
N THR A 146 15.86 13.89 6.56
CA THR A 146 14.63 14.63 6.23
C THR A 146 14.42 14.81 4.73
N GLY A 147 15.49 15.09 3.97
CA GLY A 147 15.39 15.27 2.51
C GLY A 147 14.91 14.00 1.79
N ARG A 148 15.43 12.83 2.19
CA ARG A 148 15.02 11.53 1.65
C ARG A 148 13.59 11.17 2.04
N VAL A 149 13.22 11.43 3.29
CA VAL A 149 11.84 11.25 3.75
C VAL A 149 10.87 12.08 2.92
N ILE A 150 11.19 13.35 2.65
CA ILE A 150 10.36 14.23 1.81
C ILE A 150 10.21 13.65 0.39
N VAL A 151 11.27 13.13 -0.22
CA VAL A 151 11.19 12.51 -1.55
C VAL A 151 10.23 11.32 -1.54
N ILE A 152 10.34 10.42 -0.55
CA ILE A 152 9.46 9.26 -0.45
C ILE A 152 8.01 9.71 -0.16
N ALA A 153 7.82 10.69 0.72
CA ALA A 153 6.51 11.24 1.07
C ALA A 153 5.78 11.87 -0.13
N LEU A 154 6.50 12.65 -0.94
CA LEU A 154 5.94 13.23 -2.16
C LEU A 154 5.66 12.17 -3.23
N ALA A 155 6.56 11.19 -3.39
CA ALA A 155 6.33 10.07 -4.28
C ALA A 155 5.09 9.25 -3.87
N GLN A 156 4.84 9.10 -2.55
CA GLN A 156 3.67 8.40 -2.03
C GLN A 156 2.35 9.03 -2.49
N VAL A 157 2.29 10.32 -2.74
CA VAL A 157 1.09 11.01 -3.27
C VAL A 157 0.63 10.41 -4.61
N LEU A 158 1.56 9.97 -5.44
CA LEU A 158 1.26 9.32 -6.72
C LEU A 158 0.48 8.00 -6.54
N ALA A 159 0.51 7.40 -5.34
CA ALA A 159 -0.27 6.22 -5.02
C ALA A 159 -1.78 6.43 -5.07
N LEU A 160 -2.24 7.67 -5.02
CA LEU A 160 -3.66 8.03 -5.19
C LEU A 160 -4.16 7.71 -6.61
N ILE A 161 -3.28 7.62 -7.59
CA ILE A 161 -3.64 7.22 -8.96
C ILE A 161 -3.72 5.68 -9.02
N PRO A 162 -4.89 5.09 -9.32
CA PRO A 162 -5.03 3.64 -9.41
C PRO A 162 -4.03 3.02 -10.40
N GLY A 163 -3.50 1.85 -10.07
CA GLY A 163 -2.44 1.19 -10.85
C GLY A 163 -1.02 1.57 -10.45
N THR A 164 -0.80 2.72 -9.79
CA THR A 164 0.54 3.13 -9.32
C THR A 164 1.13 2.14 -8.32
N SER A 165 0.35 1.63 -7.39
CA SER A 165 0.75 0.85 -6.20
C SER A 165 1.45 1.71 -5.14
N ARG A 166 0.84 1.85 -3.96
CA ARG A 166 1.43 2.59 -2.84
C ARG A 166 2.76 1.98 -2.40
N SER A 167 2.79 0.65 -2.18
CA SER A 167 4.02 -0.08 -1.86
C SER A 167 5.03 0.03 -3.01
N GLY A 168 4.58 -0.07 -4.26
CA GLY A 168 5.45 0.07 -5.43
C GLY A 168 6.16 1.41 -5.52
N ILE A 169 5.43 2.52 -5.37
CA ILE A 169 6.02 3.86 -5.51
C ILE A 169 6.91 4.23 -4.32
N THR A 170 6.54 3.83 -3.08
CA THR A 170 7.35 4.10 -1.90
C THR A 170 8.64 3.27 -1.88
N ILE A 171 8.58 1.99 -2.31
CA ILE A 171 9.77 1.17 -2.52
C ILE A 171 10.65 1.77 -3.62
N THR A 172 10.07 2.18 -4.75
CA THR A 172 10.79 2.83 -5.85
C THR A 172 11.55 4.07 -5.37
N ALA A 173 10.86 4.97 -4.67
CA ALA A 173 11.48 6.17 -4.12
C ALA A 173 12.55 5.83 -3.07
N GLY A 174 12.30 4.84 -2.21
CA GLY A 174 13.27 4.34 -1.23
C GLY A 174 14.57 3.85 -1.89
N LEU A 175 14.46 3.05 -2.94
CA LEU A 175 15.61 2.59 -3.73
C LEU A 175 16.37 3.77 -4.40
N MET A 176 15.64 4.74 -4.96
CA MET A 176 16.24 5.94 -5.58
C MET A 176 17.01 6.80 -4.59
N VAL A 177 16.56 6.90 -3.34
CA VAL A 177 17.30 7.64 -2.29
C VAL A 177 18.38 6.81 -1.60
N GLY A 178 18.62 5.58 -2.07
CA GLY A 178 19.74 4.72 -1.69
C GLY A 178 19.45 3.70 -0.60
N LEU A 179 18.20 3.47 -0.21
CA LEU A 179 17.84 2.33 0.64
C LEU A 179 18.14 1.01 -0.09
N ASP A 180 18.56 -0.01 0.65
CA ASP A 180 18.56 -1.37 0.14
C ASP A 180 17.13 -1.90 -0.04
N ARG A 181 16.97 -3.04 -0.71
CA ARG A 181 15.65 -3.61 -1.03
C ARG A 181 14.82 -3.91 0.21
N SER A 182 15.46 -4.50 1.23
CA SER A 182 14.80 -4.86 2.49
C SER A 182 14.36 -3.61 3.24
N ALA A 183 15.24 -2.62 3.39
CA ALA A 183 14.95 -1.35 4.04
C ALA A 183 13.86 -0.56 3.32
N ALA A 184 13.87 -0.51 1.98
CA ALA A 184 12.84 0.15 1.19
C ALA A 184 11.47 -0.51 1.38
N ALA A 185 11.42 -1.85 1.40
CA ALA A 185 10.19 -2.60 1.65
C ALA A 185 9.68 -2.41 3.09
N ARG A 186 10.56 -2.52 4.10
CA ARG A 186 10.21 -2.32 5.52
C ARG A 186 9.70 -0.90 5.78
N PHE A 187 10.39 0.12 5.29
CA PHE A 187 9.94 1.51 5.41
C PHE A 187 8.59 1.74 4.72
N SER A 188 8.39 1.18 3.51
CA SER A 188 7.10 1.19 2.82
C SER A 188 5.99 0.55 3.65
N PHE A 189 6.25 -0.57 4.32
CA PHE A 189 5.26 -1.26 5.16
C PHE A 189 4.98 -0.48 6.45
N LEU A 190 5.96 0.13 7.06
CA LEU A 190 5.73 1.02 8.21
C LEU A 190 4.89 2.26 7.81
N LEU A 191 5.16 2.88 6.64
CA LEU A 191 4.34 3.96 6.09
C LEU A 191 2.88 3.53 5.85
N SER A 192 2.65 2.23 5.58
CA SER A 192 1.29 1.73 5.36
C SER A 192 0.39 1.84 6.60
N VAL A 193 0.97 1.75 7.79
CA VAL A 193 0.20 1.76 9.04
C VAL A 193 -0.64 3.04 9.18
N PRO A 194 -0.04 4.23 9.19
CA PRO A 194 -0.84 5.47 9.23
C PRO A 194 -1.61 5.71 7.92
N ALA A 195 -1.09 5.31 6.75
CA ALA A 195 -1.75 5.55 5.47
C ALA A 195 -3.06 4.76 5.35
N ILE A 196 -3.02 3.44 5.58
CA ILE A 196 -4.23 2.60 5.57
C ILE A 196 -5.16 3.00 6.72
N GLY A 197 -4.62 3.31 7.90
CA GLY A 197 -5.40 3.77 9.04
C GLY A 197 -6.21 5.03 8.72
N MET A 198 -5.60 6.03 8.09
CA MET A 198 -6.31 7.26 7.68
C MET A 198 -7.36 6.98 6.61
N ALA A 199 -7.03 6.20 5.58
CA ALA A 199 -7.98 5.82 4.53
C ALA A 199 -9.17 5.05 5.11
N ALA A 200 -8.91 4.05 5.95
CA ALA A 200 -9.95 3.25 6.60
C ALA A 200 -10.87 4.10 7.51
N LEU A 201 -10.31 5.06 8.25
CA LEU A 201 -11.11 5.98 9.07
C LEU A 201 -11.99 6.91 8.21
N TYR A 202 -11.44 7.45 7.12
CA TYR A 202 -12.18 8.30 6.18
C TYR A 202 -13.34 7.54 5.54
N GLU A 203 -13.08 6.35 5.00
CA GLU A 203 -14.10 5.53 4.36
C GLU A 203 -15.13 4.95 5.34
N THR A 204 -14.72 4.64 6.58
CA THR A 204 -15.66 4.24 7.64
C THR A 204 -16.65 5.36 7.94
N LYS A 205 -16.19 6.62 7.97
CA LYS A 205 -17.07 7.78 8.15
C LYS A 205 -18.10 7.84 7.00
N ASN A 206 -17.65 7.75 5.74
CA ASN A 206 -18.52 7.77 4.56
C ASN A 206 -19.55 6.63 4.60
N LEU A 207 -19.12 5.43 5.04
CA LEU A 207 -19.99 4.27 5.20
C LEU A 207 -21.09 4.50 6.25
N LEU A 208 -20.76 5.11 7.39
CA LEU A 208 -21.72 5.43 8.45
C LEU A 208 -22.74 6.49 7.99
N GLU A 209 -22.32 7.46 7.18
CA GLU A 209 -23.18 8.48 6.61
C GLU A 209 -24.11 7.92 5.51
N ALA A 210 -23.66 6.94 4.75
CA ALA A 210 -24.43 6.34 3.66
C ALA A 210 -25.55 5.38 4.13
N ALA A 211 -25.55 4.93 5.38
CA ALA A 211 -26.54 4.02 5.96
C ALA A 211 -26.86 2.77 5.12
N VAL A 212 -25.83 2.18 4.48
CA VAL A 212 -25.97 1.02 3.60
C VAL A 212 -26.13 -0.25 4.42
N PRO A 213 -27.00 -1.22 4.03
CA PRO A 213 -27.06 -2.52 4.68
C PRO A 213 -25.72 -3.24 4.65
N VAL A 214 -25.26 -3.69 5.79
CA VAL A 214 -23.95 -4.34 5.95
C VAL A 214 -24.11 -5.86 6.08
N ASP A 215 -23.44 -6.62 5.21
CA ASP A 215 -23.31 -8.06 5.32
C ASP A 215 -22.15 -8.42 6.27
N TRP A 216 -22.48 -8.57 7.56
CA TRP A 216 -21.50 -8.82 8.61
C TRP A 216 -20.70 -10.11 8.41
N LEU A 217 -21.28 -11.14 7.76
CA LEU A 217 -20.56 -12.39 7.49
C LEU A 217 -19.49 -12.16 6.41
N ALA A 218 -19.82 -11.46 5.34
CA ALA A 218 -18.86 -11.08 4.31
C ALA A 218 -17.74 -10.18 4.87
N ILE A 219 -18.09 -9.19 5.71
CA ILE A 219 -17.14 -8.31 6.41
C ILE A 219 -16.17 -9.11 7.27
N ALA A 220 -16.68 -9.97 8.17
CA ALA A 220 -15.84 -10.78 9.06
C ALA A 220 -14.90 -11.71 8.27
N THR A 221 -15.42 -12.34 7.22
CA THR A 221 -14.64 -13.18 6.30
C THR A 221 -13.57 -12.36 5.60
N GLY A 222 -13.94 -11.18 5.08
CA GLY A 222 -13.03 -10.25 4.41
C GLY A 222 -11.85 -9.86 5.30
N VAL A 223 -12.12 -9.42 6.53
CA VAL A 223 -11.09 -9.05 7.52
C VAL A 223 -10.18 -10.23 7.85
N ALA A 224 -10.76 -11.41 8.14
CA ALA A 224 -9.97 -12.56 8.54
C ALA A 224 -9.07 -13.08 7.41
N VAL A 225 -9.63 -13.25 6.21
CA VAL A 225 -8.89 -13.80 5.06
C VAL A 225 -7.84 -12.81 4.56
N SER A 226 -8.17 -11.53 4.42
CA SER A 226 -7.19 -10.51 4.01
C SER A 226 -6.08 -10.34 5.06
N GLY A 227 -6.42 -10.39 6.35
CA GLY A 227 -5.44 -10.32 7.43
C GLY A 227 -4.44 -11.48 7.42
N VAL A 228 -4.93 -12.72 7.34
CA VAL A 228 -4.06 -13.91 7.30
C VAL A 228 -3.21 -13.92 6.03
N SER A 229 -3.81 -13.71 4.86
CA SER A 229 -3.08 -13.70 3.58
C SER A 229 -2.04 -12.58 3.50
N ALA A 230 -2.35 -11.39 4.04
CA ALA A 230 -1.41 -10.28 4.11
C ALA A 230 -0.24 -10.57 5.05
N TYR A 231 -0.49 -11.15 6.22
CA TYR A 231 0.58 -11.52 7.15
C TYR A 231 1.56 -12.50 6.51
N LEU A 232 1.06 -13.53 5.86
CA LEU A 232 1.87 -14.50 5.13
C LEU A 232 2.60 -13.83 3.94
N CYS A 233 1.91 -12.95 3.22
CA CYS A 233 2.50 -12.20 2.11
C CYS A 233 3.69 -11.35 2.57
N ILE A 234 3.55 -10.56 3.65
CA ILE A 234 4.64 -9.76 4.22
C ILE A 234 5.83 -10.67 4.57
N HIS A 235 5.57 -11.76 5.28
CA HIS A 235 6.63 -12.68 5.72
C HIS A 235 7.42 -13.26 4.54
N TYR A 236 6.73 -13.82 3.55
CA TYR A 236 7.40 -14.44 2.41
C TYR A 236 8.02 -13.43 1.46
N PHE A 237 7.38 -12.27 1.27
CA PHE A 237 7.93 -11.21 0.44
C PHE A 237 9.27 -10.71 0.97
N LEU A 238 9.36 -10.33 2.25
CA LEU A 238 10.60 -9.87 2.85
C LEU A 238 11.71 -10.94 2.78
N LYS A 239 11.35 -12.21 3.02
CA LYS A 239 12.29 -13.34 2.95
C LYS A 239 12.80 -13.62 1.53
N LEU A 240 11.95 -13.45 0.52
CA LEU A 240 12.29 -13.75 -0.87
C LEU A 240 12.97 -12.56 -1.57
N LEU A 241 12.68 -11.34 -1.13
CA LEU A 241 13.09 -10.12 -1.80
C LEU A 241 14.60 -10.02 -2.01
N GLU A 242 15.41 -10.45 -1.05
CA GLU A 242 16.87 -10.47 -1.16
C GLU A 242 17.37 -11.44 -2.26
N ARG A 243 16.61 -12.49 -2.54
CA ARG A 243 16.98 -13.52 -3.51
C ARG A 243 16.52 -13.21 -4.92
N ILE A 244 15.27 -12.74 -5.07
CA ILE A 244 14.63 -12.57 -6.38
C ILE A 244 14.63 -11.13 -6.89
N GLY A 245 14.87 -10.14 -6.00
CA GLY A 245 14.79 -8.72 -6.32
C GLY A 245 13.39 -8.25 -6.73
N MET A 246 13.31 -7.10 -7.43
CA MET A 246 12.02 -6.52 -7.86
C MET A 246 11.56 -7.01 -9.24
N LEU A 247 12.41 -7.69 -10.00
CA LEU A 247 12.14 -8.07 -11.40
C LEU A 247 10.84 -8.88 -11.60
N PRO A 248 10.49 -9.89 -10.78
CA PRO A 248 9.23 -10.64 -10.97
C PRO A 248 7.98 -9.74 -10.90
N PHE A 249 7.97 -8.77 -10.00
CA PHE A 249 6.86 -7.82 -9.85
C PHE A 249 6.79 -6.84 -11.02
N VAL A 250 7.94 -6.43 -11.54
CA VAL A 250 8.03 -5.60 -12.76
C VAL A 250 7.43 -6.35 -13.95
N ILE A 251 7.85 -7.59 -14.18
CA ILE A 251 7.33 -8.42 -15.29
C ILE A 251 5.82 -8.59 -15.14
N TYR A 252 5.33 -8.91 -13.94
CA TYR A 252 3.91 -9.01 -13.67
C TYR A 252 3.15 -7.74 -14.06
N ARG A 253 3.64 -6.56 -13.63
CA ARG A 253 3.03 -5.25 -13.95
C ARG A 253 3.00 -4.98 -15.45
N LEU A 254 4.10 -5.26 -16.15
CA LEU A 254 4.16 -5.06 -17.60
C LEU A 254 3.18 -5.97 -18.35
N VAL A 255 3.11 -7.25 -17.97
CA VAL A 255 2.16 -8.19 -18.56
C VAL A 255 0.71 -7.75 -18.26
N LEU A 256 0.40 -7.43 -17.00
CA LEU A 256 -0.94 -6.96 -16.62
C LEU A 256 -1.33 -5.70 -17.40
N GLY A 257 -0.44 -4.71 -17.48
CA GLY A 257 -0.72 -3.47 -18.19
C GLY A 257 -0.95 -3.69 -19.69
N VAL A 258 -0.16 -4.55 -20.34
CA VAL A 258 -0.36 -4.91 -21.75
C VAL A 258 -1.70 -5.64 -21.94
N VAL A 259 -2.03 -6.62 -21.09
CA VAL A 259 -3.32 -7.33 -21.14
C VAL A 259 -4.48 -6.35 -21.03
N LEU A 260 -4.41 -5.40 -20.10
CA LEU A 260 -5.45 -4.37 -19.94
C LEU A 260 -5.56 -3.47 -21.18
N PHE A 261 -4.45 -3.07 -21.79
CA PHE A 261 -4.52 -2.32 -23.04
C PHE A 261 -5.20 -3.10 -24.15
N VAL A 262 -4.87 -4.39 -24.31
CA VAL A 262 -5.49 -5.25 -25.35
C VAL A 262 -7.00 -5.46 -25.12
N MET A 263 -7.45 -5.48 -23.84
CA MET A 263 -8.84 -5.73 -23.51
C MET A 263 -9.73 -4.48 -23.58
N PHE A 264 -9.15 -3.28 -23.38
CA PHE A 264 -9.94 -2.05 -23.22
C PHE A 264 -9.64 -0.95 -24.25
N LEU A 265 -8.73 -1.19 -25.20
CA LEU A 265 -8.55 -0.38 -26.41
C LEU A 265 -9.51 -0.81 -27.50
#